data_18020a3f6ef269ca295948fd6cec04c1
#
_entry.id   18020a3f6ef269ca295948fd6cec04c1
#
_cell.length_a   1.000
_cell.length_b   1.000
_cell.length_c   1.000
_cell.angle_alpha   90.00
_cell.angle_beta   90.00
_cell.angle_gamma   90.00
#
_symmetry.space_group_name_H-M   'P 1'
#
loop_
_entity.id
_entity.type
_entity.pdbx_description
1 polymer ?
#
loop_
_entity_poly.entity_id
_entity_poly.type
_entity_poly.pdbx_seq_one_letter_code
_entity_poly.pdbx_strand_id
1 'polypeptide(L)'
;VKLLFVHGWGFDRTFWAPLAALLPQWPHAIDDRGYFGAPHDARIDGPCVAVTHSFGTMRVLAAPPPGLAGIIAVNGFERFTALPGRPGVPVRVLDRMLRRFEIEPRTVLTEFHRSCGSEATFGQIEIAPAPLHADLLRLRDAAPPIPRVPILALHGGRDPLLPAAMREATFAGARVSRMNHDTGGHLLPLEAPQLCAEAVRGMVETVA
;
A
#
# COMPACT_ATOMS: atom_id res chain seq x y z
N VAL A 1 3.54 -11.05 18.51
CA VAL A 1 3.20 -10.62 17.13
C VAL A 1 4.29 -9.70 16.62
N LYS A 2 4.72 -9.87 15.36
CA LYS A 2 5.64 -8.98 14.64
C LYS A 2 4.85 -8.09 13.70
N LEU A 3 5.40 -6.93 13.33
CA LEU A 3 4.81 -6.05 12.32
C LEU A 3 5.58 -6.15 11.01
N LEU A 4 4.87 -6.47 9.92
CA LEU A 4 5.42 -6.46 8.57
C LEU A 4 4.94 -5.19 7.86
N PHE A 5 5.85 -4.33 7.49
CA PHE A 5 5.55 -3.11 6.73
C PHE A 5 5.82 -3.30 5.24
N VAL A 6 4.83 -3.02 4.38
CA VAL A 6 4.93 -3.18 2.93
C VAL A 6 4.44 -1.91 2.23
N HIS A 7 5.37 -1.17 1.63
CA HIS A 7 5.10 0.12 0.97
C HIS A 7 4.36 -0.02 -0.37
N GLY A 8 3.79 1.09 -0.85
CA GLY A 8 3.11 1.20 -2.14
C GLY A 8 4.06 1.33 -3.33
N TRP A 9 3.49 1.39 -4.54
CA TRP A 9 4.23 1.64 -5.77
C TRP A 9 4.94 2.99 -5.72
N GLY A 10 6.19 3.02 -6.15
CA GLY A 10 7.00 4.25 -6.21
C GLY A 10 7.54 4.76 -4.87
N PHE A 11 7.41 3.99 -3.79
CA PHE A 11 7.98 4.29 -2.48
C PHE A 11 9.05 3.25 -2.10
N ASP A 12 9.71 3.44 -0.97
CA ASP A 12 10.70 2.55 -0.39
C ASP A 12 10.45 2.33 1.11
N ARG A 13 11.34 1.58 1.76
CA ARG A 13 11.25 1.27 3.19
C ARG A 13 11.24 2.49 4.10
N THR A 14 11.81 3.62 3.70
CA THR A 14 11.88 4.85 4.51
C THR A 14 10.51 5.48 4.72
N PHE A 15 9.54 5.17 3.85
CA PHE A 15 8.13 5.58 3.98
C PHE A 15 7.55 5.26 5.36
N TRP A 16 8.01 4.21 5.99
CA TRP A 16 7.47 3.73 7.26
C TRP A 16 8.14 4.33 8.50
N ALA A 17 9.22 5.10 8.35
CA ALA A 17 10.02 5.57 9.49
C ALA A 17 9.21 6.33 10.56
N PRO A 18 8.30 7.28 10.22
CA PRO A 18 7.51 7.99 11.22
C PRO A 18 6.55 7.07 11.99
N LEU A 19 5.90 6.12 11.30
CA LEU A 19 4.98 5.19 11.93
C LEU A 19 5.72 4.13 12.76
N ALA A 20 6.80 3.57 12.24
CA ALA A 20 7.59 2.56 12.94
C ALA A 20 8.16 3.09 14.27
N ALA A 21 8.58 4.36 14.30
CA ALA A 21 9.07 5.00 15.53
C ALA A 21 8.02 5.10 16.65
N LEU A 22 6.73 5.04 16.32
CA LEU A 22 5.62 5.06 17.28
C LEU A 22 5.24 3.68 17.82
N LEU A 23 5.88 2.62 17.32
CA LEU A 23 5.54 1.22 17.61
C LEU A 23 6.75 0.41 18.08
N PRO A 24 7.64 0.93 18.96
CA PRO A 24 8.91 0.27 19.32
C PRO A 24 8.71 -1.01 20.13
N GLN A 25 7.51 -1.25 20.67
CA GLN A 25 7.20 -2.42 21.50
C GLN A 25 7.06 -3.72 20.71
N TRP A 26 6.96 -3.68 19.38
CA TRP A 26 6.90 -4.86 18.52
C TRP A 26 8.13 -4.95 17.61
N PRO A 27 8.63 -6.15 17.33
CA PRO A 27 9.66 -6.34 16.31
C PRO A 27 9.11 -5.95 14.93
N HIS A 28 9.91 -5.23 14.16
CA HIS A 28 9.56 -4.77 12.80
C HIS A 28 10.33 -5.56 11.75
N ALA A 29 9.64 -5.92 10.69
CA ALA A 29 10.21 -6.34 9.42
C ALA A 29 9.70 -5.37 8.34
N ILE A 30 10.60 -4.72 7.61
CA ILE A 30 10.24 -3.70 6.62
C ILE A 30 10.70 -4.20 5.25
N ASP A 31 9.73 -4.51 4.41
CA ASP A 31 9.94 -4.92 3.02
C ASP A 31 10.35 -3.72 2.16
N ASP A 32 11.25 -3.95 1.20
CA ASP A 32 11.63 -2.97 0.19
C ASP A 32 11.61 -3.61 -1.19
N ARG A 33 10.80 -3.07 -2.07
CA ARG A 33 10.62 -3.60 -3.44
C ARG A 33 11.84 -3.36 -4.34
N GLY A 34 12.77 -2.52 -3.90
CA GLY A 34 13.98 -2.20 -4.65
C GLY A 34 13.74 -1.25 -5.82
N TYR A 35 12.82 -0.30 -5.69
CA TYR A 35 12.61 0.72 -6.72
C TYR A 35 13.74 1.74 -6.82
N PHE A 36 14.46 1.95 -5.70
CA PHE A 36 15.52 2.96 -5.55
C PHE A 36 16.84 2.37 -5.02
N GLY A 37 17.01 1.07 -5.15
CA GLY A 37 18.20 0.38 -4.65
C GLY A 37 18.00 -1.12 -4.61
N ALA A 38 18.77 -1.79 -3.76
CA ALA A 38 18.63 -3.24 -3.59
C ALA A 38 17.30 -3.61 -2.92
N PRO A 39 16.56 -4.59 -3.44
CA PRO A 39 15.37 -5.09 -2.80
C PRO A 39 15.69 -5.75 -1.46
N HIS A 40 14.75 -5.70 -0.52
CA HIS A 40 14.83 -6.38 0.77
C HIS A 40 13.52 -7.13 1.05
N ASP A 41 13.56 -8.44 0.87
CA ASP A 41 12.43 -9.31 1.24
C ASP A 41 12.44 -9.52 2.76
N ALA A 42 11.52 -8.86 3.44
CA ALA A 42 11.38 -9.01 4.88
C ALA A 42 10.84 -10.40 5.22
N ARG A 43 11.69 -11.24 5.82
CA ARG A 43 11.28 -12.55 6.32
C ARG A 43 10.72 -12.44 7.72
N ILE A 44 9.56 -13.07 7.93
CA ILE A 44 8.91 -13.13 9.23
C ILE A 44 8.66 -14.59 9.61
N ASP A 45 9.16 -14.95 10.77
CA ASP A 45 8.85 -16.22 11.42
C ASP A 45 7.82 -15.99 12.53
N GLY A 46 6.75 -16.79 12.53
CA GLY A 46 5.67 -16.73 13.52
C GLY A 46 4.56 -15.71 13.21
N PRO A 47 3.66 -15.46 14.16
CA PRO A 47 2.50 -14.59 13.94
C PRO A 47 2.88 -13.16 13.60
N CYS A 48 2.24 -12.59 12.57
CA CYS A 48 2.48 -11.21 12.16
C CYS A 48 1.20 -10.48 11.75
N VAL A 49 1.21 -9.16 11.94
CA VAL A 49 0.25 -8.22 11.35
C VAL A 49 0.95 -7.50 10.21
N ALA A 50 0.36 -7.56 9.03
CA ALA A 50 0.86 -6.81 7.87
C ALA A 50 0.27 -5.39 7.87
N VAL A 51 1.14 -4.39 7.92
CA VAL A 51 0.82 -2.97 7.77
C VAL A 51 1.20 -2.56 6.36
N THR A 52 0.19 -2.35 5.52
CA THR A 52 0.39 -2.17 4.09
C THR A 52 -0.10 -0.81 3.64
N HIS A 53 0.54 -0.25 2.61
CA HIS A 53 0.11 0.98 1.98
C HIS A 53 -0.18 0.75 0.50
N SER A 54 -1.37 1.19 0.03
CA SER A 54 -1.70 1.22 -1.39
C SER A 54 -1.45 -0.13 -2.08
N PHE A 55 -0.66 -0.17 -3.15
CA PHE A 55 -0.23 -1.38 -3.87
C PHE A 55 0.44 -2.43 -2.98
N GLY A 56 1.09 -2.02 -1.89
CA GLY A 56 1.66 -2.96 -0.90
C GLY A 56 0.65 -3.96 -0.37
N THR A 57 -0.63 -3.58 -0.31
CA THR A 57 -1.71 -4.48 0.07
C THR A 57 -1.87 -5.61 -0.96
N MET A 58 -1.91 -5.30 -2.25
CA MET A 58 -1.99 -6.33 -3.30
C MET A 58 -0.78 -7.28 -3.27
N ARG A 59 0.41 -6.78 -2.90
CA ARG A 59 1.62 -7.61 -2.77
C ARG A 59 1.46 -8.64 -1.64
N VAL A 60 0.99 -8.21 -0.47
CA VAL A 60 0.72 -9.11 0.66
C VAL A 60 -0.39 -10.11 0.33
N LEU A 61 -1.45 -9.68 -0.35
CA LEU A 61 -2.53 -10.58 -0.77
C LEU A 61 -2.06 -11.63 -1.77
N ALA A 62 -1.17 -11.27 -2.70
CA ALA A 62 -0.63 -12.19 -3.71
C ALA A 62 0.35 -13.23 -3.12
N ALA A 63 1.06 -12.86 -2.05
CA ALA A 63 2.02 -13.73 -1.36
C ALA A 63 1.93 -13.48 0.16
N PRO A 64 0.88 -13.97 0.82
CA PRO A 64 0.71 -13.76 2.24
C PRO A 64 1.85 -14.45 3.02
N PRO A 65 2.47 -13.75 3.99
CA PRO A 65 3.54 -14.34 4.78
C PRO A 65 3.01 -15.49 5.65
N PRO A 66 3.84 -16.51 5.91
CA PRO A 66 3.51 -17.53 6.90
C PRO A 66 3.19 -16.87 8.25
N GLY A 67 2.09 -17.29 8.90
CA GLY A 67 1.68 -16.71 10.19
C GLY A 67 0.97 -15.35 10.08
N LEU A 68 0.51 -14.94 8.89
CA LEU A 68 -0.32 -13.74 8.76
C LEU A 68 -1.58 -13.85 9.63
N ALA A 69 -1.69 -12.98 10.64
CA ALA A 69 -2.79 -12.96 11.60
C ALA A 69 -3.80 -11.83 11.32
N GLY A 70 -3.37 -10.74 10.69
CA GLY A 70 -4.23 -9.62 10.34
C GLY A 70 -3.58 -8.68 9.34
N ILE A 71 -4.38 -7.84 8.70
CA ILE A 71 -3.92 -6.83 7.72
C ILE A 71 -4.48 -5.47 8.09
N ILE A 72 -3.62 -4.46 8.08
CA ILE A 72 -4.02 -3.05 8.07
C ILE A 72 -3.70 -2.52 6.68
N ALA A 73 -4.73 -2.25 5.91
CA ALA A 73 -4.66 -1.76 4.54
C ALA A 73 -4.84 -0.23 4.53
N VAL A 74 -3.74 0.53 4.68
CA VAL A 74 -3.77 1.99 4.63
C VAL A 74 -3.85 2.44 3.18
N ASN A 75 -4.96 3.08 2.79
CA ASN A 75 -5.29 3.39 1.41
C ASN A 75 -5.08 2.19 0.47
N GLY A 76 -5.29 0.98 1.02
CA GLY A 76 -5.04 -0.29 0.36
C GLY A 76 -6.28 -0.84 -0.34
N PHE A 77 -6.04 -1.77 -1.23
CA PHE A 77 -7.07 -2.41 -2.04
C PHE A 77 -6.60 -3.80 -2.51
N GLU A 78 -7.54 -4.66 -2.87
CA GLU A 78 -7.28 -5.96 -3.47
C GLU A 78 -7.26 -5.90 -5.00
N ARG A 79 -7.85 -4.84 -5.58
CA ARG A 79 -7.83 -4.53 -7.01
C ARG A 79 -7.87 -3.03 -7.20
N PHE A 80 -7.05 -2.51 -8.11
CA PHE A 80 -6.96 -1.07 -8.37
C PHE A 80 -7.90 -0.62 -9.51
N THR A 81 -7.98 -1.40 -10.58
CA THR A 81 -8.76 -1.02 -11.76
C THR A 81 -10.23 -1.43 -11.67
N ALA A 82 -11.10 -0.59 -12.23
CA ALA A 82 -12.54 -0.84 -12.32
C ALA A 82 -12.87 -2.05 -13.19
N LEU A 83 -13.95 -2.74 -12.84
CA LEU A 83 -14.61 -3.78 -13.64
C LEU A 83 -16.12 -3.47 -13.76
N PRO A 84 -16.84 -4.09 -14.67
CA PRO A 84 -18.30 -4.03 -14.67
C PRO A 84 -18.87 -4.38 -13.29
N GLY A 85 -19.66 -3.48 -12.72
CA GLY A 85 -20.24 -3.64 -11.39
C GLY A 85 -19.29 -3.47 -10.20
N ARG A 86 -18.02 -3.16 -10.43
CA ARG A 86 -17.01 -2.96 -9.38
C ARG A 86 -16.28 -1.64 -9.59
N PRO A 87 -16.42 -0.67 -8.65
CA PRO A 87 -15.75 0.61 -8.76
C PRO A 87 -14.24 0.47 -8.61
N GLY A 88 -13.50 1.32 -9.30
CA GLY A 88 -12.03 1.39 -9.28
C GLY A 88 -11.53 2.50 -10.20
N VAL A 89 -10.23 2.59 -10.36
CA VAL A 89 -9.61 3.51 -11.31
C VAL A 89 -9.82 3.00 -12.74
N PRO A 90 -10.23 3.84 -13.69
CA PRO A 90 -10.40 3.41 -15.07
C PRO A 90 -9.11 2.82 -15.66
N VAL A 91 -9.17 1.64 -16.28
CA VAL A 91 -8.00 0.93 -16.81
C VAL A 91 -7.16 1.80 -17.77
N ARG A 92 -7.80 2.68 -18.55
CA ARG A 92 -7.12 3.63 -19.46
C ARG A 92 -6.12 4.56 -18.77
N VAL A 93 -6.28 4.81 -17.45
CA VAL A 93 -5.33 5.61 -16.65
C VAL A 93 -4.01 4.87 -16.56
N LEU A 94 -4.06 3.58 -16.19
CA LEU A 94 -2.88 2.72 -16.10
C LEU A 94 -2.25 2.46 -17.48
N ASP A 95 -3.07 2.26 -18.53
CA ASP A 95 -2.56 2.09 -19.90
C ASP A 95 -1.78 3.31 -20.37
N ARG A 96 -2.26 4.52 -20.07
CA ARG A 96 -1.54 5.76 -20.37
C ARG A 96 -0.25 5.87 -19.57
N MET A 97 -0.32 5.54 -18.28
CA MET A 97 0.83 5.59 -17.38
C MET A 97 1.92 4.62 -17.83
N LEU A 98 1.58 3.38 -18.20
CA LEU A 98 2.49 2.37 -18.72
C LEU A 98 3.20 2.84 -20.00
N ARG A 99 2.43 3.32 -21.01
CA ARG A 99 3.03 3.83 -22.27
C ARG A 99 4.01 4.99 -22.03
N ARG A 100 3.68 5.90 -21.10
CA ARG A 100 4.57 7.00 -20.74
C ARG A 100 5.79 6.52 -19.97
N PHE A 101 5.59 5.54 -19.09
CA PHE A 101 6.68 5.00 -18.26
C PHE A 101 7.80 4.36 -19.10
N GLU A 102 7.48 3.74 -20.23
CA GLU A 102 8.47 3.19 -21.16
C GLU A 102 9.40 4.27 -21.77
N ILE A 103 8.91 5.51 -21.89
CA ILE A 103 9.64 6.62 -22.53
C ILE A 103 10.32 7.51 -21.46
N GLU A 104 9.60 7.84 -20.41
CA GLU A 104 10.01 8.83 -19.41
C GLU A 104 9.70 8.39 -17.97
N PRO A 105 10.31 7.30 -17.47
CA PRO A 105 9.94 6.70 -16.17
C PRO A 105 10.09 7.66 -14.99
N ARG A 106 11.09 8.54 -15.00
CA ARG A 106 11.32 9.53 -13.94
C ARG A 106 10.24 10.60 -13.89
N THR A 107 9.77 11.05 -15.05
CA THR A 107 8.67 12.02 -15.14
C THR A 107 7.38 11.42 -14.60
N VAL A 108 7.06 10.19 -15.02
CA VAL A 108 5.87 9.48 -14.53
C VAL A 108 5.92 9.28 -13.02
N LEU A 109 7.07 8.90 -12.47
CA LEU A 109 7.24 8.71 -11.03
C LEU A 109 7.07 10.03 -10.26
N THR A 110 7.65 11.14 -10.76
CA THR A 110 7.52 12.47 -10.16
C THR A 110 6.06 12.94 -10.18
N GLU A 111 5.35 12.76 -11.30
CA GLU A 111 3.93 13.12 -11.42
C GLU A 111 3.06 12.27 -10.50
N PHE A 112 3.37 10.98 -10.38
CA PHE A 112 2.67 10.11 -9.45
C PHE A 112 2.86 10.57 -8.00
N HIS A 113 4.09 10.85 -7.57
CA HIS A 113 4.36 11.38 -6.22
C HIS A 113 3.62 12.69 -5.96
N ARG A 114 3.62 13.61 -6.93
CA ARG A 114 2.85 14.86 -6.82
C ARG A 114 1.35 14.58 -6.68
N SER A 115 0.81 13.63 -7.41
CA SER A 115 -0.60 13.24 -7.29
C SER A 115 -0.93 12.60 -5.93
N CYS A 116 0.06 11.99 -5.25
CA CYS A 116 -0.08 11.50 -3.88
C CYS A 116 0.01 12.60 -2.81
N GLY A 117 0.39 13.83 -3.17
CA GLY A 117 0.66 14.93 -2.22
C GLY A 117 2.12 15.02 -1.78
N SER A 118 3.06 14.37 -2.48
CA SER A 118 4.51 14.45 -2.23
C SER A 118 5.19 15.36 -3.26
N GLU A 119 6.13 16.19 -2.80
CA GLU A 119 6.97 17.04 -3.68
C GLU A 119 8.30 16.35 -4.07
N ALA A 120 8.44 15.05 -3.84
CA ALA A 120 9.64 14.31 -4.19
C ALA A 120 9.93 14.38 -5.69
N THR A 121 11.21 14.56 -6.02
CA THR A 121 11.72 14.56 -7.40
C THR A 121 12.80 13.50 -7.55
N PHE A 122 12.89 12.89 -8.76
CA PHE A 122 13.76 11.73 -9.00
C PHE A 122 14.88 12.03 -10.01
N GLY A 123 15.29 13.31 -10.16
CA GLY A 123 16.26 13.73 -11.16
C GLY A 123 17.60 13.00 -11.09
N GLN A 124 18.20 12.88 -9.90
CA GLN A 124 19.51 12.27 -9.67
C GLN A 124 19.45 10.92 -8.93
N ILE A 125 18.28 10.55 -8.43
CA ILE A 125 18.10 9.29 -7.70
C ILE A 125 18.14 8.13 -8.70
N GLU A 126 18.90 7.08 -8.41
CA GLU A 126 18.86 5.85 -9.18
C GLU A 126 17.47 5.21 -9.02
N ILE A 127 16.85 4.83 -10.14
CA ILE A 127 15.58 4.14 -10.16
C ILE A 127 15.76 2.78 -10.85
N ALA A 128 15.00 1.80 -10.43
CA ALA A 128 14.91 0.47 -11.07
C ALA A 128 13.65 0.41 -11.95
N PRO A 129 13.72 0.69 -13.28
CA PRO A 129 12.53 0.74 -14.12
C PRO A 129 11.80 -0.61 -14.23
N ALA A 130 12.54 -1.72 -14.25
CA ALA A 130 11.95 -3.04 -14.44
C ALA A 130 10.94 -3.43 -13.36
N PRO A 131 11.25 -3.40 -12.04
CA PRO A 131 10.25 -3.68 -11.00
C PRO A 131 9.14 -2.63 -10.96
N LEU A 132 9.41 -1.34 -11.21
CA LEU A 132 8.39 -0.31 -11.30
C LEU A 132 7.37 -0.60 -12.41
N HIS A 133 7.85 -0.93 -13.61
CA HIS A 133 6.99 -1.28 -14.74
C HIS A 133 6.18 -2.56 -14.49
N ALA A 134 6.83 -3.62 -13.98
CA ALA A 134 6.17 -4.88 -13.67
C ALA A 134 5.03 -4.70 -12.65
N ASP A 135 5.22 -3.82 -11.68
CA ASP A 135 4.23 -3.56 -10.65
C ASP A 135 3.10 -2.62 -11.13
N LEU A 136 3.34 -1.75 -12.13
CA LEU A 136 2.27 -1.05 -12.85
C LEU A 136 1.37 -2.02 -13.62
N LEU A 137 1.93 -3.05 -14.24
CA LEU A 137 1.15 -4.11 -14.89
C LEU A 137 0.30 -4.88 -13.87
N ARG A 138 0.84 -5.17 -12.68
CA ARG A 138 0.07 -5.79 -11.60
C ARG A 138 -1.07 -4.89 -11.10
N LEU A 139 -0.82 -3.59 -10.93
CA LEU A 139 -1.87 -2.61 -10.59
C LEU A 139 -2.98 -2.59 -11.63
N ARG A 140 -2.65 -2.74 -12.93
CA ARG A 140 -3.63 -2.78 -14.00
C ARG A 140 -4.47 -4.05 -13.98
N ASP A 141 -3.85 -5.22 -13.80
CA ASP A 141 -4.46 -6.50 -14.14
C ASP A 141 -4.77 -7.41 -12.96
N ALA A 142 -4.01 -7.31 -11.87
CA ALA A 142 -4.09 -8.28 -10.80
C ALA A 142 -5.32 -8.09 -9.88
N ALA A 143 -5.81 -9.20 -9.36
CA ALA A 143 -6.84 -9.27 -8.34
C ALA A 143 -6.55 -10.48 -7.43
N PRO A 144 -5.56 -10.39 -6.53
CA PRO A 144 -5.20 -11.48 -5.66
C PRO A 144 -6.36 -11.87 -4.72
N PRO A 145 -6.44 -13.14 -4.31
CA PRO A 145 -7.46 -13.60 -3.38
C PRO A 145 -7.28 -12.95 -2.00
N ILE A 146 -8.40 -12.70 -1.33
CA ILE A 146 -8.38 -12.11 0.02
C ILE A 146 -8.26 -13.26 1.04
N PRO A 147 -7.25 -13.26 1.93
CA PRO A 147 -7.09 -14.29 2.95
C PRO A 147 -8.18 -14.18 4.04
N ARG A 148 -8.42 -15.28 4.75
CA ARG A 148 -9.43 -15.34 5.83
C ARG A 148 -8.89 -14.83 7.17
N VAL A 149 -8.31 -13.63 7.17
CA VAL A 149 -7.83 -12.95 8.38
C VAL A 149 -8.60 -11.64 8.59
N PRO A 150 -8.64 -11.07 9.80
CA PRO A 150 -9.17 -9.74 10.01
C PRO A 150 -8.44 -8.71 9.15
N ILE A 151 -9.20 -7.81 8.51
CA ILE A 151 -8.66 -6.70 7.72
C ILE A 151 -9.21 -5.39 8.30
N LEU A 152 -8.35 -4.43 8.55
CA LEU A 152 -8.73 -3.04 8.77
C LEU A 152 -8.42 -2.24 7.50
N ALA A 153 -9.44 -1.78 6.81
CA ALA A 153 -9.31 -0.84 5.70
C ALA A 153 -9.33 0.59 6.28
N LEU A 154 -8.17 1.24 6.32
CA LEU A 154 -8.00 2.61 6.79
C LEU A 154 -7.80 3.52 5.59
N HIS A 155 -8.74 4.44 5.34
CA HIS A 155 -8.70 5.30 4.16
C HIS A 155 -8.66 6.79 4.52
N GLY A 156 -7.89 7.55 3.75
CA GLY A 156 -7.96 9.01 3.72
C GLY A 156 -9.18 9.49 2.95
N GLY A 157 -10.02 10.33 3.57
CA GLY A 157 -11.23 10.87 2.94
C GLY A 157 -10.96 11.75 1.73
N ARG A 158 -9.77 12.37 1.69
CA ARG A 158 -9.30 13.23 0.59
C ARG A 158 -8.25 12.57 -0.30
N ASP A 159 -8.15 11.24 -0.26
CA ASP A 159 -7.23 10.50 -1.14
C ASP A 159 -7.57 10.79 -2.61
N PRO A 160 -6.66 11.42 -3.37
CA PRO A 160 -6.92 11.81 -4.75
C PRO A 160 -6.82 10.63 -5.74
N LEU A 161 -6.25 9.50 -5.32
CA LEU A 161 -6.04 8.33 -6.16
C LEU A 161 -7.18 7.32 -6.09
N LEU A 162 -7.81 7.20 -4.91
CA LEU A 162 -8.86 6.21 -4.68
C LEU A 162 -10.24 6.87 -4.67
N PRO A 163 -11.07 6.69 -5.72
CA PRO A 163 -12.44 7.17 -5.73
C PRO A 163 -13.24 6.69 -4.50
N ALA A 164 -14.13 7.53 -3.96
CA ALA A 164 -14.91 7.21 -2.77
C ALA A 164 -15.63 5.85 -2.89
N ALA A 165 -16.32 5.62 -4.02
CA ALA A 165 -17.00 4.36 -4.28
C ALA A 165 -16.05 3.15 -4.28
N MET A 166 -14.79 3.32 -4.72
CA MET A 166 -13.78 2.26 -4.65
C MET A 166 -13.39 1.97 -3.19
N ARG A 167 -13.14 3.03 -2.37
CA ARG A 167 -12.80 2.86 -0.95
C ARG A 167 -13.88 2.10 -0.19
N GLU A 168 -15.14 2.40 -0.47
CA GLU A 168 -16.30 1.73 0.13
C GLU A 168 -16.40 0.25 -0.30
N ALA A 169 -16.03 -0.06 -1.53
CA ALA A 169 -16.15 -1.40 -2.11
C ALA A 169 -14.94 -2.31 -1.86
N THR A 170 -13.80 -1.79 -1.36
CA THR A 170 -12.60 -2.62 -1.09
C THR A 170 -12.92 -3.76 -0.14
N PHE A 171 -12.34 -4.93 -0.39
CA PHE A 171 -12.47 -6.14 0.43
C PHE A 171 -13.92 -6.60 0.65
N ALA A 172 -14.82 -6.34 -0.30
CA ALA A 172 -16.21 -6.80 -0.22
C ALA A 172 -16.28 -8.31 -0.05
N GLY A 173 -17.12 -8.77 0.91
CA GLY A 173 -17.28 -10.18 1.24
C GLY A 173 -16.22 -10.75 2.19
N ALA A 174 -15.23 -9.96 2.60
CA ALA A 174 -14.23 -10.36 3.61
C ALA A 174 -14.63 -9.91 5.04
N ARG A 175 -13.91 -10.41 6.05
CA ARG A 175 -14.00 -9.91 7.43
C ARG A 175 -13.23 -8.59 7.53
N VAL A 176 -13.87 -7.49 7.14
CA VAL A 176 -13.28 -6.16 7.08
C VAL A 176 -13.95 -5.20 8.05
N SER A 177 -13.13 -4.48 8.83
CA SER A 177 -13.49 -3.26 9.55
C SER A 177 -13.02 -2.06 8.74
N ARG A 178 -13.74 -0.94 8.83
CA ARG A 178 -13.42 0.27 8.05
C ARG A 178 -13.21 1.45 8.99
N MET A 179 -12.18 2.21 8.71
CA MET A 179 -11.89 3.49 9.35
C MET A 179 -11.61 4.53 8.27
N ASN A 180 -12.23 5.70 8.39
CA ASN A 180 -12.00 6.81 7.46
C ASN A 180 -11.43 8.00 8.23
N HIS A 181 -10.38 8.60 7.70
CA HIS A 181 -9.81 9.85 8.20
C HIS A 181 -10.20 10.98 7.24
N ASP A 182 -11.22 11.76 7.59
CA ASP A 182 -11.91 12.68 6.67
C ASP A 182 -11.00 13.69 5.96
N THR A 183 -9.93 14.12 6.62
CA THR A 183 -8.98 15.11 6.09
C THR A 183 -7.71 14.51 5.52
N GLY A 184 -7.49 13.21 5.68
CA GLY A 184 -6.28 12.52 5.22
C GLY A 184 -6.27 12.29 3.72
N GLY A 185 -5.07 12.36 3.12
CA GLY A 185 -4.80 12.07 1.72
C GLY A 185 -4.33 10.64 1.47
N HIS A 186 -3.54 10.46 0.41
CA HIS A 186 -2.99 9.15 0.06
C HIS A 186 -1.84 8.71 0.97
N LEU A 187 -1.10 9.65 1.56
CA LEU A 187 0.10 9.39 2.35
C LEU A 187 -0.17 9.34 3.87
N LEU A 188 -1.30 8.76 4.27
CA LEU A 188 -1.76 8.70 5.67
C LEU A 188 -0.67 8.29 6.68
N PRO A 189 0.23 7.32 6.42
CA PRO A 189 1.31 6.97 7.36
C PRO A 189 2.30 8.12 7.62
N LEU A 190 2.41 9.08 6.70
CA LEU A 190 3.21 10.30 6.84
C LEU A 190 2.41 11.48 7.38
N GLU A 191 1.15 11.60 6.97
CA GLU A 191 0.24 12.70 7.33
C GLU A 191 -0.34 12.56 8.74
N ALA A 192 -0.68 11.33 9.15
CA ALA A 192 -1.31 11.00 10.43
C ALA A 192 -0.72 9.71 11.04
N PRO A 193 0.59 9.67 11.33
CA PRO A 193 1.24 8.46 11.83
C PRO A 193 0.68 8.00 13.18
N GLN A 194 0.21 8.91 14.04
CA GLN A 194 -0.41 8.58 15.33
C GLN A 194 -1.71 7.79 15.15
N LEU A 195 -2.58 8.23 14.23
CA LEU A 195 -3.81 7.52 13.89
C LEU A 195 -3.50 6.11 13.36
N CYS A 196 -2.51 6.01 12.48
CA CYS A 196 -2.08 4.70 11.96
C CYS A 196 -1.51 3.82 13.07
N ALA A 197 -0.77 4.38 14.03
CA ALA A 197 -0.24 3.64 15.17
C ALA A 197 -1.35 3.12 16.10
N GLU A 198 -2.40 3.90 16.33
CA GLU A 198 -3.59 3.46 17.09
C GLU A 198 -4.30 2.30 16.37
N ALA A 199 -4.47 2.40 15.06
CA ALA A 199 -5.03 1.33 14.25
C ALA A 199 -4.21 0.04 14.33
N VAL A 200 -2.87 0.15 14.35
CA VAL A 200 -1.96 -1.01 14.53
C VAL A 200 -2.15 -1.64 15.91
N ARG A 201 -2.18 -0.84 16.97
CA ARG A 201 -2.40 -1.36 18.34
C ARG A 201 -3.72 -2.12 18.44
N GLY A 202 -4.82 -1.55 17.96
CA GLY A 202 -6.13 -2.20 17.99
C GLY A 202 -6.17 -3.51 17.17
N MET A 203 -5.48 -3.57 16.03
CA MET A 203 -5.39 -4.82 15.26
C MET A 203 -4.58 -5.88 16.01
N VAL A 204 -3.44 -5.52 16.61
CA VAL A 204 -2.63 -6.47 17.39
C VAL A 204 -3.41 -7.02 18.56
N GLU A 205 -4.17 -6.19 19.29
CA GLU A 205 -5.07 -6.63 20.38
C GLU A 205 -6.16 -7.59 19.89
N THR A 206 -6.64 -7.40 18.66
CA THR A 206 -7.70 -8.25 18.06
C THR A 206 -7.19 -9.65 17.71
N VAL A 207 -5.88 -9.79 17.40
CA VAL A 207 -5.28 -11.04 16.88
C VAL A 207 -4.31 -11.70 17.88
N ALA A 208 -4.07 -11.07 19.05
CA ALA A 208 -3.28 -11.64 20.13
C ALA A 208 -4.07 -12.72 20.87
#